data_417163d7f1ccabb780f1b3e9d460cb18
#
_entry.id   417163d7f1ccabb780f1b3e9d460cb18
#
_cell.length_a   1.000
_cell.length_b   1.000
_cell.length_c   1.000
_cell.angle_alpha   90.00
_cell.angle_beta   90.00
_cell.angle_gamma   90.00
#
_symmetry.space_group_name_H-M   'P 1'
#
loop_
_entity.id
_entity.type
_entity.pdbx_description
1 polymer ?
#
loop_
_entity_poly.entity_id
_entity_poly.type
_entity_poly.pdbx_seq_one_letter_code
_entity_poly.pdbx_strand_id
1 'polypeptide(L)'
;EAERLVQAGVIHEKEDIYYLTFEELHEVVRTNTLDDPGCMVEQQARLAPRKMISQRKDEYKLYEKLTPPRLITSEGEIITGAYKRENLPDGAIAGLAVSSGVIEGRARVILNMEDADLDEGDILVTSFTDPSWTPLFVSIKGLVTEVGGLMTHGAVIAREYGLPAVVGVENATKRI
;
A
#
# COMPACT_ATOMS: atom_id res chain seq x y z
N GLU A 1 -16.20 13.59 16.53
CA GLU A 1 -15.78 14.93 16.09
C GLU A 1 -16.05 15.17 14.60
N ALA A 2 -15.74 14.25 13.69
CA ALA A 2 -15.99 14.42 12.25
C ALA A 2 -17.45 14.80 11.94
N GLU A 3 -18.42 14.12 12.57
CA GLU A 3 -19.85 14.46 12.41
C GLU A 3 -20.18 15.89 12.84
N ARG A 4 -19.59 16.35 13.94
CA ARG A 4 -19.77 17.73 14.42
C ARG A 4 -19.23 18.76 13.43
N LEU A 5 -18.05 18.48 12.84
CA LEU A 5 -17.44 19.35 11.85
C LEU A 5 -18.24 19.39 10.53
N VAL A 6 -18.86 18.27 10.13
CA VAL A 6 -19.78 18.22 9.00
C VAL A 6 -21.03 19.07 9.29
N GLN A 7 -21.66 18.89 10.45
CA GLN A 7 -22.84 19.65 10.88
C GLN A 7 -22.55 21.18 11.00
N ALA A 8 -21.34 21.51 11.48
CA ALA A 8 -20.87 22.89 11.54
C ALA A 8 -20.49 23.48 10.16
N GLY A 9 -20.51 22.66 9.13
CA GLY A 9 -20.16 23.08 7.77
C GLY A 9 -18.67 23.39 7.58
N VAL A 10 -17.80 22.84 8.38
CA VAL A 10 -16.33 23.02 8.31
C VAL A 10 -15.71 22.06 7.32
N ILE A 11 -16.21 20.84 7.25
CA ILE A 11 -15.83 19.80 6.29
C ILE A 11 -17.09 19.33 5.54
N HIS A 12 -16.94 18.66 4.40
CA HIS A 12 -18.06 18.18 3.59
C HIS A 12 -18.52 16.78 4.00
N GLU A 13 -17.58 15.89 4.27
CA GLU A 13 -17.82 14.49 4.65
C GLU A 13 -16.90 14.08 5.80
N LYS A 14 -17.22 12.99 6.49
CA LYS A 14 -16.47 12.55 7.68
C LYS A 14 -15.02 12.21 7.37
N GLU A 15 -14.78 11.65 6.21
CA GLU A 15 -13.48 11.23 5.71
C GLU A 15 -12.54 12.41 5.45
N ASP A 16 -13.07 13.61 5.33
CA ASP A 16 -12.29 14.84 5.14
C ASP A 16 -11.27 15.10 6.25
N ILE A 17 -11.52 14.61 7.47
CA ILE A 17 -10.60 14.75 8.59
C ILE A 17 -9.24 14.12 8.34
N TYR A 18 -9.17 13.07 7.51
CA TYR A 18 -7.93 12.37 7.19
C TYR A 18 -7.01 13.16 6.25
N TYR A 19 -7.52 14.24 5.66
CA TYR A 19 -6.72 15.18 4.87
C TYR A 19 -6.16 16.35 5.69
N LEU A 20 -6.38 16.36 7.01
CA LEU A 20 -5.82 17.32 7.94
C LEU A 20 -4.70 16.67 8.76
N THR A 21 -3.66 17.43 9.09
CA THR A 21 -2.70 17.01 10.11
C THR A 21 -3.37 17.05 11.48
N PHE A 22 -2.75 16.39 12.47
CA PHE A 22 -3.30 16.37 13.83
C PHE A 22 -3.38 17.79 14.42
N GLU A 23 -2.39 18.63 14.19
CA GLU A 23 -2.34 20.02 14.63
C GLU A 23 -3.44 20.85 13.98
N GLU A 24 -3.63 20.72 12.67
CA GLU A 24 -4.69 21.42 11.92
C GLU A 24 -6.07 20.98 12.40
N LEU A 25 -6.29 19.69 12.60
CA LEU A 25 -7.55 19.16 13.13
C LEU A 25 -7.82 19.69 14.54
N HIS A 26 -6.80 19.72 15.39
CA HIS A 26 -6.91 20.25 16.75
C HIS A 26 -7.28 21.76 16.73
N GLU A 27 -6.65 22.55 15.86
CA GLU A 27 -6.97 23.96 15.70
C GLU A 27 -8.37 24.17 15.17
N VAL A 28 -8.78 23.41 14.17
CA VAL A 28 -10.14 23.44 13.59
C VAL A 28 -11.19 23.10 14.66
N VAL A 29 -10.97 22.07 15.45
CA VAL A 29 -11.89 21.70 16.55
C VAL A 29 -11.95 22.80 17.59
N ARG A 30 -10.80 23.33 18.04
CA ARG A 30 -10.71 24.41 19.01
C ARG A 30 -11.45 25.68 18.58
N THR A 31 -11.27 26.07 17.31
CA THR A 31 -11.89 27.28 16.75
C THR A 31 -13.41 27.13 16.60
N ASN A 32 -13.89 25.89 16.37
CA ASN A 32 -15.34 25.64 16.21
C ASN A 32 -16.05 25.24 17.51
N THR A 33 -15.33 25.12 18.63
CA THR A 33 -15.92 24.88 19.96
C THR A 33 -16.20 26.17 20.73
N LEU A 34 -15.73 27.31 20.26
CA LEU A 34 -16.03 28.61 20.86
C LEU A 34 -17.35 29.11 20.25
N ASP A 35 -18.44 28.92 21.00
CA ASP A 35 -19.79 29.35 20.70
C ASP A 35 -19.90 30.89 20.75
N ASP A 36 -19.43 31.58 19.72
CA ASP A 36 -19.79 32.98 19.50
C ASP A 36 -20.34 33.19 18.07
N PRO A 37 -21.67 33.38 17.91
CA PRO A 37 -22.32 33.41 16.59
C PRO A 37 -22.15 34.72 15.81
N GLY A 38 -21.23 35.60 16.19
CA GLY A 38 -21.22 37.00 15.71
C GLY A 38 -19.98 37.47 14.93
N CYS A 39 -18.96 36.69 14.71
CA CYS A 39 -17.71 37.20 14.14
C CYS A 39 -17.55 36.89 12.64
N MET A 40 -17.37 37.95 11.82
CA MET A 40 -17.06 37.82 10.37
C MET A 40 -15.76 37.07 10.07
N VAL A 41 -14.90 36.85 11.07
CA VAL A 41 -13.69 36.03 10.99
C VAL A 41 -14.05 34.55 10.79
N GLU A 42 -15.22 34.12 11.21
CA GLU A 42 -15.71 32.73 11.11
C GLU A 42 -15.85 32.19 9.68
N GLN A 43 -16.31 32.99 8.72
CA GLN A 43 -16.51 32.49 7.36
C GLN A 43 -15.19 32.17 6.66
N GLN A 44 -14.17 33.00 6.83
CA GLN A 44 -12.84 32.75 6.27
C GLN A 44 -12.14 31.61 6.98
N ALA A 45 -12.29 31.49 8.31
CA ALA A 45 -11.75 30.40 9.11
C ALA A 45 -12.38 29.04 8.73
N ARG A 46 -13.65 29.00 8.36
CA ARG A 46 -14.34 27.78 7.88
C ARG A 46 -14.00 27.40 6.44
N LEU A 47 -13.65 28.37 5.60
CA LEU A 47 -13.31 28.13 4.19
C LEU A 47 -11.87 27.62 4.01
N ALA A 48 -10.94 27.99 4.90
CA ALA A 48 -9.54 27.60 4.82
C ALA A 48 -9.34 26.08 4.89
N PRO A 49 -9.94 25.34 5.85
CA PRO A 49 -9.83 23.88 5.91
C PRO A 49 -10.37 23.20 4.64
N ARG A 50 -11.50 23.64 4.12
CA ARG A 50 -12.11 23.05 2.92
C ARG A 50 -11.24 23.19 1.68
N LYS A 51 -10.63 24.37 1.48
CA LYS A 51 -9.73 24.62 0.35
C LYS A 51 -8.50 23.72 0.44
N MET A 52 -7.91 23.61 1.62
CA MET A 52 -6.75 22.76 1.87
C MET A 52 -7.07 21.27 1.67
N ILE A 53 -8.20 20.80 2.18
CA ILE A 53 -8.69 19.44 1.99
C ILE A 53 -8.90 19.16 0.50
N SER A 54 -9.57 20.07 -0.25
CA SER A 54 -9.78 19.89 -1.69
C SER A 54 -8.46 19.78 -2.45
N GLN A 55 -7.50 20.65 -2.15
CA GLN A 55 -6.17 20.58 -2.74
C GLN A 55 -5.48 19.25 -2.44
N ARG A 56 -5.49 18.77 -1.19
CA ARG A 56 -4.87 17.51 -0.79
C ARG A 56 -5.55 16.29 -1.39
N LYS A 57 -6.88 16.32 -1.56
CA LYS A 57 -7.61 15.28 -2.30
C LYS A 57 -7.16 15.19 -3.75
N ASP A 58 -6.94 16.33 -4.40
CA ASP A 58 -6.47 16.33 -5.79
C ASP A 58 -5.01 15.88 -5.91
N GLU A 59 -4.16 16.28 -4.96
CA GLU A 59 -2.77 15.77 -4.85
C GLU A 59 -2.75 14.26 -4.60
N TYR A 60 -3.62 13.74 -3.73
CA TYR A 60 -3.71 12.32 -3.43
C TYR A 60 -4.05 11.48 -4.66
N LYS A 61 -4.96 11.96 -5.52
CA LYS A 61 -5.28 11.31 -6.80
C LYS A 61 -4.07 11.22 -7.75
N LEU A 62 -3.13 12.16 -7.63
CA LEU A 62 -1.88 12.09 -8.40
C LEU A 62 -0.95 11.03 -7.81
N TYR A 63 -0.91 10.91 -6.47
CA TYR A 63 -0.07 9.91 -5.80
C TYR A 63 -0.49 8.48 -6.10
N GLU A 64 -1.78 8.21 -6.30
CA GLU A 64 -2.28 6.89 -6.71
C GLU A 64 -1.65 6.39 -8.03
N LYS A 65 -1.19 7.30 -8.88
CA LYS A 65 -0.54 6.99 -10.16
C LYS A 65 0.96 6.74 -10.02
N LEU A 66 1.53 7.06 -8.87
CA LEU A 66 2.96 6.90 -8.61
C LEU A 66 3.26 5.52 -8.07
N THR A 67 4.43 5.00 -8.41
CA THR A 67 4.96 3.80 -7.77
C THR A 67 5.90 4.23 -6.66
N PRO A 68 5.55 4.02 -5.38
CA PRO A 68 6.40 4.44 -4.28
C PRO A 68 7.72 3.64 -4.28
N PRO A 69 8.83 4.25 -3.86
CA PRO A 69 10.07 3.52 -3.69
C PRO A 69 9.95 2.51 -2.56
N ARG A 70 10.64 1.37 -2.69
CA ARG A 70 10.58 0.27 -1.70
C ARG A 70 11.22 0.61 -0.38
N LEU A 71 12.26 1.44 -0.39
CA LEU A 71 13.00 1.83 0.78
C LEU A 71 13.43 3.29 0.68
N ILE A 72 13.15 4.05 1.73
CA ILE A 72 13.57 5.44 1.89
C ILE A 72 14.31 5.51 3.23
N THR A 73 15.49 6.12 3.23
CA THR A 73 16.24 6.39 4.47
C THR A 73 15.61 7.56 5.24
N SER A 74 16.03 7.73 6.48
CA SER A 74 15.64 8.90 7.30
C SER A 74 16.05 10.25 6.67
N GLU A 75 17.08 10.24 5.84
CA GLU A 75 17.57 11.41 5.11
C GLU A 75 16.82 11.64 3.78
N GLY A 76 15.86 10.77 3.44
CA GLY A 76 15.07 10.86 2.21
C GLY A 76 15.73 10.23 0.98
N GLU A 77 16.83 9.51 1.15
CA GLU A 77 17.46 8.80 0.04
C GLU A 77 16.64 7.56 -0.36
N ILE A 78 16.44 7.39 -1.65
CA ILE A 78 15.77 6.23 -2.22
C ILE A 78 16.79 5.13 -2.48
N ILE A 79 16.64 4.00 -1.78
CA ILE A 79 17.46 2.82 -2.04
C ILE A 79 16.75 1.93 -3.05
N THR A 80 17.26 1.91 -4.27
CA THR A 80 16.83 0.98 -5.31
C THR A 80 17.71 -0.26 -5.28
N GLY A 81 17.28 -1.27 -4.55
CA GLY A 81 17.94 -2.58 -4.51
C GLY A 81 17.37 -3.52 -5.57
N ALA A 82 17.86 -3.46 -6.79
CA ALA A 82 17.65 -4.57 -7.71
C ALA A 82 18.60 -5.69 -7.32
N TYR A 83 18.09 -6.90 -7.07
CA TYR A 83 18.93 -8.09 -6.94
C TYR A 83 19.55 -8.41 -8.31
N LYS A 84 20.68 -7.77 -8.61
CA LYS A 84 21.46 -8.09 -9.82
C LYS A 84 22.19 -9.40 -9.58
N ARG A 85 21.75 -10.46 -10.22
CA ARG A 85 22.56 -11.66 -10.40
C ARG A 85 23.24 -11.58 -11.76
N GLU A 86 24.55 -11.70 -11.76
CA GLU A 86 25.33 -11.92 -12.98
C GLU A 86 25.02 -13.33 -13.51
N ASN A 87 24.90 -13.48 -14.83
CA ASN A 87 24.63 -14.75 -15.51
C ASN A 87 23.21 -15.34 -15.36
N LEU A 88 22.18 -14.51 -15.42
CA LEU A 88 20.82 -14.98 -15.61
C LEU A 88 20.57 -15.36 -17.08
N PRO A 89 19.76 -16.42 -17.33
CA PRO A 89 19.28 -16.70 -18.68
C PRO A 89 18.50 -15.52 -19.27
N ASP A 90 18.47 -15.41 -20.60
CA ASP A 90 17.67 -14.39 -21.28
C ASP A 90 16.20 -14.51 -20.89
N GLY A 91 15.59 -13.36 -20.54
CA GLY A 91 14.20 -13.28 -20.10
C GLY A 91 13.97 -13.61 -18.63
N ALA A 92 14.97 -14.09 -17.91
CA ALA A 92 14.83 -14.35 -16.48
C ALA A 92 14.71 -13.06 -15.66
N ILE A 93 13.90 -13.14 -14.61
CA ILE A 93 13.79 -12.07 -13.60
C ILE A 93 14.31 -12.60 -12.27
N ALA A 94 15.01 -11.74 -11.54
CA ALA A 94 15.68 -12.13 -10.29
C ALA A 94 14.95 -11.56 -9.07
N GLY A 95 15.03 -12.32 -7.98
CA GLY A 95 14.58 -11.91 -6.66
C GLY A 95 15.37 -12.65 -5.59
N LEU A 96 14.98 -12.46 -4.33
CA LEU A 96 15.53 -13.13 -3.18
C LEU A 96 14.80 -14.46 -2.98
N ALA A 97 15.48 -15.58 -3.13
CA ALA A 97 14.92 -16.89 -2.79
C ALA A 97 14.77 -17.01 -1.27
N VAL A 98 13.54 -17.16 -0.80
CA VAL A 98 13.20 -17.21 0.62
C VAL A 98 12.74 -18.59 1.07
N SER A 99 12.30 -19.42 0.14
CA SER A 99 12.04 -20.84 0.34
C SER A 99 12.52 -21.62 -0.88
N SER A 100 13.19 -22.74 -0.63
CA SER A 100 13.89 -23.53 -1.65
C SER A 100 12.92 -24.31 -2.52
N GLY A 101 13.27 -24.50 -3.78
CA GLY A 101 12.58 -25.38 -4.70
C GLY A 101 12.71 -24.93 -6.14
N VAL A 102 12.39 -25.84 -7.04
CA VAL A 102 12.23 -25.58 -8.48
C VAL A 102 10.86 -26.09 -8.87
N ILE A 103 10.07 -25.23 -9.44
CA ILE A 103 8.71 -25.52 -9.85
C ILE A 103 8.44 -24.99 -11.25
N GLU A 104 7.51 -25.64 -11.92
CA GLU A 104 6.95 -25.20 -13.18
C GLU A 104 5.43 -25.22 -13.07
N GLY A 105 4.77 -24.18 -13.54
CA GLY A 105 3.33 -24.05 -13.45
C GLY A 105 2.84 -22.76 -14.08
N ARG A 106 1.51 -22.60 -14.10
CA ARG A 106 0.85 -21.38 -14.59
C ARG A 106 1.01 -20.27 -13.57
N ALA A 107 1.54 -19.13 -14.01
CA ALA A 107 1.60 -17.92 -13.20
C ALA A 107 0.26 -17.19 -13.22
N ARG A 108 -0.22 -16.81 -12.05
CA ARG A 108 -1.44 -16.03 -11.86
C ARG A 108 -1.12 -14.75 -11.11
N VAL A 109 -1.34 -13.62 -11.78
CA VAL A 109 -1.14 -12.30 -11.18
C VAL A 109 -2.41 -11.89 -10.45
N ILE A 110 -2.32 -11.75 -9.12
CA ILE A 110 -3.43 -11.35 -8.26
C ILE A 110 -2.98 -10.17 -7.41
N LEU A 111 -3.65 -9.05 -7.56
CA LEU A 111 -3.33 -7.82 -6.83
C LEU A 111 -4.18 -7.65 -5.57
N ASN A 112 -5.41 -8.15 -5.59
CA ASN A 112 -6.33 -8.11 -4.46
C ASN A 112 -6.80 -9.53 -4.13
N MET A 113 -6.82 -9.87 -2.85
CA MET A 113 -7.23 -11.19 -2.39
C MET A 113 -8.69 -11.50 -2.75
N GLU A 114 -9.56 -10.49 -2.79
CA GLU A 114 -10.97 -10.64 -3.16
C GLU A 114 -11.17 -11.13 -4.60
N ASP A 115 -10.22 -10.84 -5.47
CA ASP A 115 -10.22 -11.26 -6.88
C ASP A 115 -9.46 -12.57 -7.11
N ALA A 116 -9.10 -13.29 -6.04
CA ALA A 116 -8.27 -14.47 -6.10
C ALA A 116 -9.01 -15.66 -6.76
N ASP A 117 -8.78 -15.85 -8.05
CA ASP A 117 -9.19 -17.02 -8.84
C ASP A 117 -7.94 -17.87 -9.11
N LEU A 118 -7.62 -18.75 -8.17
CA LEU A 118 -6.45 -19.64 -8.21
C LEU A 118 -6.90 -21.09 -8.31
N ASP A 119 -6.34 -21.80 -9.28
CA ASP A 119 -6.46 -23.23 -9.37
C ASP A 119 -5.34 -23.92 -8.55
N GLU A 120 -5.60 -25.16 -8.17
CA GLU A 120 -4.60 -25.98 -7.50
C GLU A 120 -3.34 -26.13 -8.38
N GLY A 121 -2.20 -25.78 -7.81
CA GLY A 121 -0.90 -25.86 -8.51
C GLY A 121 -0.50 -24.65 -9.30
N ASP A 122 -1.23 -23.54 -9.21
CA ASP A 122 -0.83 -22.24 -9.77
C ASP A 122 0.36 -21.64 -8.99
N ILE A 123 1.10 -20.77 -9.65
CA ILE A 123 2.15 -19.94 -9.05
C ILE A 123 1.56 -18.54 -8.83
N LEU A 124 1.39 -18.16 -7.58
CA LEU A 124 0.89 -16.84 -7.23
C LEU A 124 1.95 -15.76 -7.46
N VAL A 125 1.60 -14.76 -8.22
CA VAL A 125 2.40 -13.55 -8.45
C VAL A 125 1.62 -12.35 -7.92
N THR A 126 2.20 -11.61 -6.96
CA THR A 126 1.51 -10.46 -6.34
C THR A 126 2.50 -9.39 -5.91
N SER A 127 1.99 -8.20 -5.61
CA SER A 127 2.84 -7.11 -5.12
C SER A 127 3.40 -7.41 -3.73
N PHE A 128 2.55 -7.86 -2.81
CA PHE A 128 2.91 -8.24 -1.44
C PHE A 128 1.86 -9.19 -0.88
N THR A 129 2.13 -9.79 0.27
CA THR A 129 1.16 -10.60 1.00
C THR A 129 1.10 -10.18 2.46
N ASP A 130 -0.07 -10.32 3.05
CA ASP A 130 -0.36 -10.14 4.46
C ASP A 130 -1.05 -11.39 5.04
N PRO A 131 -1.35 -11.44 6.34
CA PRO A 131 -1.94 -12.62 6.96
C PRO A 131 -3.27 -13.10 6.34
N SER A 132 -4.04 -12.25 5.68
CA SER A 132 -5.29 -12.63 5.04
C SER A 132 -5.08 -13.59 3.84
N TRP A 133 -3.89 -13.56 3.23
CA TRP A 133 -3.51 -14.41 2.10
C TRP A 133 -3.16 -15.85 2.49
N THR A 134 -2.98 -16.14 3.79
CA THR A 134 -2.55 -17.47 4.27
C THR A 134 -3.37 -18.63 3.71
N PRO A 135 -4.71 -18.55 3.61
CA PRO A 135 -5.49 -19.66 3.05
C PRO A 135 -5.12 -20.03 1.61
N LEU A 136 -4.63 -19.10 0.82
CA LEU A 136 -4.25 -19.35 -0.58
C LEU A 136 -2.94 -20.14 -0.70
N PHE A 137 -2.06 -20.07 0.31
CA PHE A 137 -0.79 -20.79 0.27
C PHE A 137 -0.92 -22.31 0.26
N VAL A 138 -2.07 -22.83 0.65
CA VAL A 138 -2.33 -24.28 0.67
C VAL A 138 -2.60 -24.82 -0.73
N SER A 139 -3.15 -24.00 -1.62
CA SER A 139 -3.55 -24.41 -2.98
C SER A 139 -2.48 -24.13 -4.05
N ILE A 140 -1.58 -23.18 -3.80
CA ILE A 140 -0.57 -22.77 -4.77
C ILE A 140 0.69 -23.66 -4.73
N LYS A 141 1.42 -23.70 -5.82
CA LYS A 141 2.70 -24.44 -5.97
C LYS A 141 3.92 -23.56 -5.71
N GLY A 142 3.77 -22.25 -5.78
CA GLY A 142 4.86 -21.30 -5.56
C GLY A 142 4.38 -19.88 -5.40
N LEU A 143 5.28 -19.04 -4.88
CA LEU A 143 5.01 -17.64 -4.59
C LEU A 143 6.08 -16.74 -5.19
N VAL A 144 5.64 -15.68 -5.87
CA VAL A 144 6.49 -14.59 -6.34
C VAL A 144 5.90 -13.27 -5.83
N THR A 145 6.70 -12.45 -5.12
CA THR A 145 6.26 -11.13 -4.68
C THR A 145 7.22 -10.03 -5.12
N GLU A 146 6.66 -8.87 -5.45
CA GLU A 146 7.47 -7.68 -5.79
C GLU A 146 8.16 -7.10 -4.56
N VAL A 147 7.44 -7.05 -3.46
CA VAL A 147 7.92 -6.53 -2.18
C VAL A 147 8.09 -7.68 -1.20
N GLY A 148 9.22 -7.69 -0.51
CA GLY A 148 9.46 -8.69 0.51
C GLY A 148 10.93 -8.85 0.84
N GLY A 149 11.17 -9.55 1.94
CA GLY A 149 12.50 -9.92 2.43
C GLY A 149 12.40 -11.21 3.23
N LEU A 150 13.49 -11.64 3.83
CA LEU A 150 13.61 -12.91 4.55
C LEU A 150 12.59 -13.10 5.69
N MET A 151 12.14 -12.00 6.28
CA MET A 151 11.27 -12.00 7.46
C MET A 151 9.86 -11.47 7.18
N THR A 152 9.50 -11.26 5.90
CA THR A 152 8.14 -10.86 5.54
C THR A 152 7.17 -12.03 5.72
N HIS A 153 5.88 -11.71 5.92
CA HIS A 153 4.84 -12.72 6.15
C HIS A 153 4.88 -13.84 5.10
N GLY A 154 4.84 -13.50 3.81
CA GLY A 154 4.89 -14.49 2.73
C GLY A 154 6.14 -15.37 2.76
N ALA A 155 7.29 -14.81 3.12
CA ALA A 155 8.54 -15.57 3.23
C ALA A 155 8.53 -16.56 4.41
N VAL A 156 7.97 -16.17 5.55
CA VAL A 156 7.85 -17.04 6.73
C VAL A 156 6.89 -18.19 6.43
N ILE A 157 5.68 -17.87 5.96
CA ILE A 157 4.66 -18.87 5.65
C ILE A 157 5.12 -19.81 4.54
N ALA A 158 5.77 -19.32 3.49
CA ALA A 158 6.31 -20.17 2.42
C ALA A 158 7.30 -21.21 2.96
N ARG A 159 8.17 -20.83 3.91
CA ARG A 159 9.08 -21.79 4.56
C ARG A 159 8.35 -22.81 5.43
N GLU A 160 7.34 -22.38 6.18
CA GLU A 160 6.55 -23.28 7.03
C GLU A 160 5.81 -24.35 6.21
N TYR A 161 5.30 -23.96 5.04
CA TYR A 161 4.62 -24.90 4.13
C TYR A 161 5.54 -25.61 3.15
N GLY A 162 6.84 -25.30 3.14
CA GLY A 162 7.79 -25.85 2.15
C GLY A 162 7.45 -25.37 0.72
N LEU A 163 6.79 -24.25 0.58
CA LEU A 163 6.37 -23.68 -0.69
C LEU A 163 7.54 -22.91 -1.32
N PRO A 164 8.02 -23.25 -2.54
CA PRO A 164 9.04 -22.48 -3.22
C PRO A 164 8.63 -21.01 -3.39
N ALA A 165 9.49 -20.09 -2.97
CA ALA A 165 9.14 -18.69 -2.96
C ALA A 165 10.32 -17.77 -3.26
N VAL A 166 10.06 -16.75 -4.08
CA VAL A 166 10.98 -15.67 -4.44
C VAL A 166 10.31 -14.34 -4.15
N VAL A 167 10.96 -13.49 -3.39
CA VAL A 167 10.46 -12.16 -3.04
C VAL A 167 11.38 -11.05 -3.55
N GLY A 168 10.91 -9.81 -3.56
CA GLY A 168 11.72 -8.70 -4.06
C GLY A 168 11.92 -8.72 -5.58
N VAL A 169 11.01 -9.33 -6.33
CA VAL A 169 11.10 -9.42 -7.81
C VAL A 169 10.49 -8.16 -8.41
N GLU A 170 11.35 -7.29 -8.91
CA GLU A 170 10.93 -5.97 -9.41
C GLU A 170 9.99 -6.08 -10.62
N ASN A 171 8.83 -5.40 -10.51
CA ASN A 171 7.78 -5.37 -11.54
C ASN A 171 7.28 -6.77 -11.98
N ALA A 172 7.31 -7.78 -11.12
CA ALA A 172 6.86 -9.13 -11.44
C ALA A 172 5.41 -9.13 -11.97
N THR A 173 4.52 -8.36 -11.34
CA THR A 173 3.10 -8.28 -11.71
C THR A 173 2.83 -7.65 -13.09
N LYS A 174 3.84 -6.99 -13.66
CA LYS A 174 3.77 -6.34 -14.99
C LYS A 174 4.56 -7.09 -16.06
N ARG A 175 5.48 -7.96 -15.65
CA ARG A 175 6.41 -8.66 -16.54
C ARG A 175 6.03 -10.11 -16.77
N ILE A 176 5.29 -10.70 -15.86
CA ILE A 176 4.70 -12.02 -15.92
C ILE A 176 3.24 -11.94 -16.33
#